data_e35c7021b9c7e70eee62bcfb6e607e13
#
_entry.id   e35c7021b9c7e70eee62bcfb6e607e13
#
_cell.length_a   1.000
_cell.length_b   1.000
_cell.length_c   1.000
_cell.angle_alpha   90.00
_cell.angle_beta   90.00
_cell.angle_gamma   90.00
#
_symmetry.space_group_name_H-M   'P 1'
#
loop_
_entity.id
_entity.type
_entity.pdbx_description
1 polymer ?
#
loop_
_entity_poly.entity_id
_entity_poly.type
_entity_poly.pdbx_seq_one_letter_code
_entity_poly.pdbx_strand_id
1 'polypeptide(L)'
;ESDFFDPENPEKNNNLTSFAVRTREMKELHELGAGKLYLHLDGWAEPGYDNNHPDYTPACEEAGGWKAMKELSDTMKEQGDLFGIHDQYRDYYFSAESFDEDYACRLPDGTIPTHKRWAGGQQSYLCATQAPHYVQRNFSELEKNQIHLDGAYLDVFTCNEGDECNNPRHRMTRRECYDYRARCFDYLMSKGILPSSEEVSDWSARSLVFCHYAPYDFMLRKPGSPKHGIPVPLFNLVYHDCLIEPWMMEKIDDTEDYMLYALLNGGAPYLIRDGAYPDFDGSFEGNVKMHIMEDIKRCKVVTELHKKVAKCEMVSHEMVDGNPEIQRTMFSDGTKVTVDFGKQIYSIEM
;
A
#
# COMPACT_ATOMS: atom_id res chain seq x y z
N GLU A 1 -3.38 5.09 -14.35
CA GLU A 1 -2.11 5.77 -14.63
C GLU A 1 -2.08 6.32 -16.05
N SER A 2 -1.19 7.28 -16.35
CA SER A 2 -1.19 7.96 -17.65
C SER A 2 -1.01 7.03 -18.84
N ASP A 3 -0.27 5.93 -18.69
CA ASP A 3 -0.06 4.93 -19.73
C ASP A 3 -1.33 4.13 -20.06
N PHE A 4 -2.31 4.17 -19.18
CA PHE A 4 -3.60 3.49 -19.33
C PHE A 4 -4.75 4.45 -19.66
N PHE A 5 -4.52 5.75 -19.49
CA PHE A 5 -5.53 6.76 -19.78
C PHE A 5 -5.59 7.04 -21.28
N ASP A 6 -6.73 6.73 -21.89
CA ASP A 6 -7.06 7.04 -23.26
C ASP A 6 -8.02 8.23 -23.28
N PRO A 7 -7.53 9.47 -23.58
CA PRO A 7 -8.38 10.65 -23.56
C PRO A 7 -9.45 10.66 -24.68
N GLU A 8 -9.27 9.84 -25.72
CA GLU A 8 -10.24 9.66 -26.81
C GLU A 8 -11.33 8.64 -26.44
N ASN A 9 -11.07 7.81 -25.44
CA ASN A 9 -12.00 6.78 -24.96
C ASN A 9 -11.87 6.56 -23.45
N PRO A 10 -12.28 7.57 -22.63
CA PRO A 10 -12.16 7.52 -21.18
C PRO A 10 -12.95 6.36 -20.54
N GLU A 11 -14.00 5.86 -21.23
CA GLU A 11 -14.79 4.70 -20.78
C GLU A 11 -13.96 3.42 -20.60
N LYS A 12 -12.84 3.27 -21.33
CA LYS A 12 -11.94 2.13 -21.17
C LYS A 12 -11.25 2.07 -19.80
N ASN A 13 -11.16 3.19 -19.13
CA ASN A 13 -10.45 3.31 -17.87
C ASN A 13 -11.42 3.42 -16.67
N ASN A 14 -12.71 3.32 -16.95
CA ASN A 14 -13.73 3.34 -15.91
C ASN A 14 -13.94 1.91 -15.36
N ASN A 15 -13.07 1.51 -14.42
CA ASN A 15 -13.17 0.25 -13.70
C ASN A 15 -13.93 0.43 -12.38
N LEU A 16 -15.07 1.13 -12.44
CA LEU A 16 -15.86 1.41 -11.25
C LEU A 16 -16.40 0.11 -10.63
N THR A 17 -15.97 -0.17 -9.41
CA THR A 17 -16.57 -1.22 -8.58
C THR A 17 -17.29 -0.57 -7.40
N SER A 18 -18.60 -0.80 -7.30
CA SER A 18 -19.41 -0.18 -6.25
C SER A 18 -19.05 -0.70 -4.86
N PHE A 19 -19.25 0.13 -3.82
CA PHE A 19 -19.04 -0.26 -2.43
C PHE A 19 -19.93 -1.46 -2.04
N ALA A 20 -21.12 -1.59 -2.63
CA ALA A 20 -21.99 -2.75 -2.40
C ALA A 20 -21.39 -4.05 -2.97
N VAL A 21 -20.69 -3.98 -4.10
CA VAL A 21 -19.95 -5.13 -4.64
C VAL A 21 -18.81 -5.49 -3.70
N ARG A 22 -18.01 -4.52 -3.25
CA ARG A 22 -16.92 -4.77 -2.28
C ARG A 22 -17.43 -5.39 -0.98
N THR A 23 -18.57 -4.89 -0.47
CA THR A 23 -19.22 -5.47 0.73
C THR A 23 -19.55 -6.95 0.55
N ARG A 24 -20.05 -7.33 -0.64
CA ARG A 24 -20.34 -8.73 -0.96
C ARG A 24 -19.07 -9.56 -1.07
N GLU A 25 -18.05 -9.06 -1.76
CA GLU A 25 -16.76 -9.74 -1.90
C GLU A 25 -16.10 -10.04 -0.56
N MET A 26 -16.12 -9.10 0.38
CA MET A 26 -15.58 -9.32 1.72
C MET A 26 -16.32 -10.46 2.45
N LYS A 27 -17.64 -10.54 2.31
CA LYS A 27 -18.42 -11.65 2.87
C LYS A 27 -18.08 -12.99 2.21
N GLU A 28 -17.96 -13.01 0.88
CA GLU A 28 -17.59 -14.21 0.11
C GLU A 28 -16.18 -14.72 0.48
N LEU A 29 -15.21 -13.83 0.73
CA LEU A 29 -13.87 -14.24 1.20
C LEU A 29 -13.93 -14.99 2.53
N HIS A 30 -14.77 -14.55 3.46
CA HIS A 30 -15.01 -15.28 4.71
C HIS A 30 -15.67 -16.64 4.48
N GLU A 31 -16.66 -16.74 3.60
CA GLU A 31 -17.30 -18.00 3.21
C GLU A 31 -16.27 -18.98 2.59
N LEU A 32 -15.28 -18.47 1.84
CA LEU A 32 -14.16 -19.25 1.31
C LEU A 32 -13.10 -19.60 2.37
N GLY A 33 -13.29 -19.11 3.59
CA GLY A 33 -12.46 -19.44 4.73
C GLY A 33 -11.26 -18.51 4.93
N ALA A 34 -11.29 -17.30 4.39
CA ALA A 34 -10.36 -16.26 4.80
C ALA A 34 -10.50 -16.00 6.31
N GLY A 35 -9.38 -15.71 6.96
CA GLY A 35 -9.37 -15.26 8.35
C GLY A 35 -9.71 -13.79 8.48
N LYS A 36 -9.24 -13.14 9.55
CA LYS A 36 -9.37 -11.69 9.71
C LYS A 36 -8.65 -10.96 8.58
N LEU A 37 -9.34 -10.00 7.97
CA LEU A 37 -8.86 -9.24 6.82
C LEU A 37 -8.58 -7.77 7.19
N TYR A 38 -7.70 -7.14 6.45
CA TYR A 38 -7.60 -5.69 6.31
C TYR A 38 -7.91 -5.34 4.86
N LEU A 39 -8.98 -4.60 4.63
CA LEU A 39 -9.32 -4.07 3.31
C LEU A 39 -8.62 -2.72 3.11
N HIS A 40 -7.79 -2.65 2.08
CA HIS A 40 -7.22 -1.41 1.58
C HIS A 40 -8.02 -0.99 0.33
N LEU A 41 -8.77 0.09 0.44
CA LEU A 41 -9.69 0.54 -0.61
C LEU A 41 -9.12 1.73 -1.38
N ASP A 42 -8.80 1.51 -2.65
CA ASP A 42 -8.37 2.54 -3.59
C ASP A 42 -9.58 3.17 -4.30
N GLY A 43 -9.42 4.38 -4.81
CA GLY A 43 -10.39 5.02 -5.70
C GLY A 43 -11.76 5.28 -5.09
N TRP A 44 -11.85 5.42 -3.77
CA TRP A 44 -13.10 5.62 -3.04
C TRP A 44 -13.76 6.99 -3.24
N ALA A 45 -13.00 7.96 -3.66
CA ALA A 45 -13.40 9.35 -3.77
C ALA A 45 -14.07 9.67 -5.12
N GLU A 46 -14.87 10.74 -5.16
CA GLU A 46 -15.56 11.20 -6.38
C GLU A 46 -14.63 11.39 -7.59
N PRO A 47 -13.44 11.98 -7.42
CA PRO A 47 -12.52 12.12 -8.55
C PRO A 47 -11.95 10.80 -9.07
N GLY A 48 -12.03 9.71 -8.28
CA GLY A 48 -11.40 8.44 -8.59
C GLY A 48 -9.93 8.36 -8.19
N TYR A 49 -9.27 7.27 -8.58
CA TYR A 49 -7.88 7.00 -8.28
C TYR A 49 -6.96 7.94 -9.08
N ASP A 50 -5.91 8.45 -8.43
CA ASP A 50 -4.89 9.34 -9.00
C ASP A 50 -5.46 10.56 -9.73
N ASN A 51 -6.46 11.20 -9.15
CA ASN A 51 -7.11 12.36 -9.73
C ASN A 51 -7.45 13.43 -8.68
N ASN A 52 -7.26 14.69 -9.04
CA ASN A 52 -7.60 15.88 -8.26
C ASN A 52 -7.01 15.96 -6.84
N HIS A 53 -5.90 15.25 -6.55
CA HIS A 53 -5.25 15.37 -5.25
C HIS A 53 -4.94 16.84 -4.92
N PRO A 54 -5.17 17.27 -3.67
CA PRO A 54 -5.59 16.51 -2.49
C PRO A 54 -7.09 16.55 -2.20
N ASP A 55 -7.95 16.78 -3.21
CA ASP A 55 -9.39 16.90 -3.06
C ASP A 55 -10.05 15.52 -3.24
N TYR A 56 -10.20 14.78 -2.13
CA TYR A 56 -10.75 13.42 -2.14
C TYR A 56 -12.26 13.36 -1.91
N THR A 57 -12.79 14.29 -1.14
CA THR A 57 -14.23 14.26 -0.78
C THR A 57 -15.11 14.93 -1.82
N PRO A 58 -16.32 14.44 -2.04
CA PRO A 58 -17.06 13.38 -1.34
C PRO A 58 -16.64 11.97 -1.77
N ALA A 59 -17.25 10.96 -1.13
CA ALA A 59 -17.18 9.57 -1.61
C ALA A 59 -17.89 9.46 -2.97
N CYS A 60 -17.38 8.60 -3.86
CA CYS A 60 -17.89 8.45 -5.22
C CYS A 60 -19.37 8.09 -5.25
N GLU A 61 -20.20 8.97 -5.81
CA GLU A 61 -21.66 8.81 -5.89
C GLU A 61 -22.03 7.63 -6.81
N GLU A 62 -21.32 7.43 -7.92
CA GLU A 62 -21.55 6.28 -8.82
C GLU A 62 -21.23 4.96 -8.14
N ALA A 63 -20.28 4.93 -7.19
CA ALA A 63 -19.96 3.76 -6.39
C ALA A 63 -20.96 3.53 -5.24
N GLY A 64 -21.89 4.45 -4.99
CA GLY A 64 -22.92 4.40 -3.97
C GLY A 64 -22.80 5.45 -2.86
N GLY A 65 -21.87 6.39 -2.99
CA GLY A 65 -21.69 7.54 -2.12
C GLY A 65 -21.39 7.18 -0.66
N TRP A 66 -21.46 8.17 0.21
CA TRP A 66 -21.20 8.02 1.65
C TRP A 66 -22.01 6.90 2.30
N LYS A 67 -23.26 6.70 1.87
CA LYS A 67 -24.13 5.69 2.44
C LYS A 67 -23.59 4.28 2.23
N ALA A 68 -23.25 3.93 0.99
CA ALA A 68 -22.76 2.59 0.68
C ALA A 68 -21.33 2.37 1.21
N MET A 69 -20.49 3.42 1.25
CA MET A 69 -19.18 3.34 1.89
C MET A 69 -19.30 3.08 3.40
N LYS A 70 -20.30 3.71 4.06
CA LYS A 70 -20.57 3.45 5.47
C LYS A 70 -21.03 2.01 5.70
N GLU A 71 -21.92 1.48 4.84
CA GLU A 71 -22.37 0.08 4.92
C GLU A 71 -21.20 -0.90 4.75
N LEU A 72 -20.22 -0.60 3.88
CA LEU A 72 -19.00 -1.38 3.74
C LEU A 72 -18.17 -1.32 5.03
N SER A 73 -17.88 -0.13 5.54
CA SER A 73 -17.13 0.08 6.77
C SER A 73 -17.76 -0.62 7.98
N ASP A 74 -19.09 -0.49 8.14
CA ASP A 74 -19.83 -1.16 9.21
C ASP A 74 -19.77 -2.69 9.06
N THR A 75 -19.89 -3.22 7.84
CA THR A 75 -19.76 -4.66 7.56
C THR A 75 -18.38 -5.19 7.94
N MET A 76 -17.30 -4.49 7.57
CA MET A 76 -15.95 -4.87 7.95
C MET A 76 -15.80 -4.96 9.48
N LYS A 77 -16.31 -3.96 10.19
CA LYS A 77 -16.30 -3.94 11.65
C LYS A 77 -17.11 -5.08 12.26
N GLU A 78 -18.30 -5.38 11.73
CA GLU A 78 -19.17 -6.47 12.21
C GLU A 78 -18.52 -7.85 12.01
N GLN A 79 -17.77 -8.03 10.92
CA GLN A 79 -16.99 -9.25 10.65
C GLN A 79 -15.71 -9.36 11.50
N GLY A 80 -15.34 -8.30 12.23
CA GLY A 80 -14.10 -8.22 13.00
C GLY A 80 -12.87 -7.94 12.14
N ASP A 81 -13.09 -7.49 10.92
CA ASP A 81 -12.08 -7.06 9.96
C ASP A 81 -11.68 -5.60 10.18
N LEU A 82 -10.64 -5.18 9.47
CA LEU A 82 -10.15 -3.81 9.47
C LEU A 82 -10.42 -3.15 8.12
N PHE A 83 -10.82 -1.88 8.16
CA PHE A 83 -11.10 -1.08 6.97
C PHE A 83 -10.14 0.09 6.85
N GLY A 84 -9.50 0.24 5.70
CA GLY A 84 -8.59 1.33 5.38
C GLY A 84 -8.82 1.89 3.98
N ILE A 85 -8.34 3.09 3.78
CA ILE A 85 -8.46 3.84 2.52
C ILE A 85 -7.10 4.29 2.02
N HIS A 86 -7.05 4.58 0.73
CA HIS A 86 -5.91 5.15 0.03
C HIS A 86 -6.13 6.64 -0.22
N ASP A 87 -5.20 7.45 0.22
CA ASP A 87 -5.11 8.87 -0.07
C ASP A 87 -3.67 9.25 -0.49
N GLN A 88 -3.50 10.41 -1.15
CA GLN A 88 -2.21 10.92 -1.58
C GLN A 88 -2.15 12.44 -1.38
N TYR A 89 -1.06 12.97 -0.83
CA TYR A 89 -0.91 14.40 -0.46
C TYR A 89 0.45 14.98 -0.92
N ARG A 90 0.99 14.46 -2.01
CA ARG A 90 2.20 14.96 -2.66
C ARG A 90 1.93 15.50 -4.05
N ASP A 91 1.26 14.73 -4.90
CA ASP A 91 0.85 15.21 -6.20
C ASP A 91 -0.24 16.26 -6.04
N TYR A 92 -0.11 17.35 -6.78
CA TYR A 92 -0.97 18.50 -6.65
C TYR A 92 -1.52 18.90 -8.01
N TYR A 93 -2.75 18.46 -8.26
CA TYR A 93 -3.38 18.65 -9.56
C TYR A 93 -3.82 20.09 -9.77
N PHE A 94 -3.52 20.64 -10.96
CA PHE A 94 -3.99 21.98 -11.34
C PHE A 94 -5.52 22.04 -11.50
N SER A 95 -6.17 20.88 -11.71
CA SER A 95 -7.63 20.74 -11.78
C SER A 95 -8.32 20.65 -10.43
N ALA A 96 -7.57 20.45 -9.34
CA ALA A 96 -8.14 20.39 -8.00
C ALA A 96 -8.77 21.73 -7.63
N GLU A 97 -9.97 21.72 -7.04
CA GLU A 97 -10.69 22.93 -6.62
C GLU A 97 -9.86 23.74 -5.60
N SER A 98 -9.14 23.03 -4.73
CA SER A 98 -8.27 23.64 -3.73
C SER A 98 -6.88 24.00 -4.22
N PHE A 99 -6.62 23.94 -5.55
CA PHE A 99 -5.31 24.30 -6.07
C PHE A 99 -4.99 25.76 -5.82
N ASP A 100 -3.85 25.99 -5.18
CA ASP A 100 -3.27 27.30 -4.91
C ASP A 100 -1.78 27.28 -5.23
N GLU A 101 -1.33 28.11 -6.16
CA GLU A 101 0.10 28.23 -6.50
C GLU A 101 0.99 28.55 -5.29
N ASP A 102 0.44 29.21 -4.28
CA ASP A 102 1.15 29.50 -3.06
C ASP A 102 1.41 28.26 -2.19
N TYR A 103 0.70 27.16 -2.43
CA TYR A 103 0.90 25.90 -1.71
C TYR A 103 1.77 24.88 -2.47
N ALA A 104 2.04 25.15 -3.75
CA ALA A 104 2.92 24.33 -4.55
C ALA A 104 4.40 24.51 -4.15
N CYS A 105 5.19 23.45 -4.27
CA CYS A 105 6.64 23.54 -4.17
C CYS A 105 7.21 24.49 -5.23
N ARG A 106 8.27 25.22 -4.87
CA ARG A 106 9.02 26.09 -5.80
C ARG A 106 10.47 25.67 -5.89
N LEU A 107 10.97 25.65 -7.12
CA LEU A 107 12.38 25.46 -7.42
C LEU A 107 13.22 26.66 -6.95
N PRO A 108 14.57 26.58 -6.95
CA PRO A 108 15.45 27.70 -6.55
C PRO A 108 15.25 28.98 -7.37
N ASP A 109 14.83 28.87 -8.62
CA ASP A 109 14.51 30.00 -9.51
C ASP A 109 13.11 30.60 -9.29
N GLY A 110 12.34 30.01 -8.35
CA GLY A 110 11.00 30.46 -8.01
C GLY A 110 9.88 29.84 -8.88
N THR A 111 10.22 29.04 -9.89
CA THR A 111 9.22 28.37 -10.73
C THR A 111 8.55 27.20 -10.01
N ILE A 112 7.34 26.85 -10.45
CA ILE A 112 6.62 25.68 -9.98
C ILE A 112 6.95 24.50 -10.89
N PRO A 113 7.52 23.38 -10.37
CA PRO A 113 7.75 22.20 -11.16
C PRO A 113 6.43 21.61 -11.62
N THR A 114 6.35 21.17 -12.88
CA THR A 114 5.13 20.61 -13.45
C THR A 114 5.43 19.31 -14.17
N HIS A 115 4.49 18.38 -14.09
CA HIS A 115 4.54 17.13 -14.86
C HIS A 115 3.12 16.68 -15.22
N LYS A 116 3.03 15.71 -16.14
CA LYS A 116 1.80 15.04 -16.51
C LYS A 116 2.07 13.54 -16.56
N ARG A 117 2.12 12.92 -15.40
CA ARG A 117 2.48 11.52 -15.27
C ARG A 117 1.25 10.61 -15.17
N TRP A 118 0.22 11.06 -14.44
CA TRP A 118 -0.94 10.26 -14.10
C TRP A 118 -2.19 10.69 -14.87
N ALA A 119 -3.23 9.87 -14.84
CA ALA A 119 -4.46 10.05 -15.60
C ALA A 119 -5.18 11.38 -15.35
N GLY A 120 -5.12 11.90 -14.11
CA GLY A 120 -5.76 13.16 -13.72
C GLY A 120 -5.22 14.43 -14.40
N GLY A 121 -4.14 14.32 -15.17
CA GLY A 121 -3.65 15.45 -15.99
C GLY A 121 -2.43 16.17 -15.41
N GLN A 122 -2.37 17.48 -15.62
CA GLN A 122 -1.22 18.28 -15.22
C GLN A 122 -1.15 18.48 -13.71
N GLN A 123 0.04 18.27 -13.15
CA GLN A 123 0.31 18.28 -11.72
C GLN A 123 1.56 19.09 -11.40
N SER A 124 1.63 19.52 -10.15
CA SER A 124 2.81 19.98 -9.45
C SER A 124 3.03 19.10 -8.21
N TYR A 125 3.82 19.57 -7.26
CA TYR A 125 3.98 18.97 -5.93
C TYR A 125 3.41 19.90 -4.87
N LEU A 126 2.49 19.38 -4.06
CA LEU A 126 2.04 20.05 -2.84
C LEU A 126 3.22 20.16 -1.87
N CYS A 127 3.52 21.34 -1.39
CA CYS A 127 4.54 21.49 -0.37
C CYS A 127 4.12 20.71 0.89
N ALA A 128 4.99 19.83 1.38
CA ALA A 128 4.64 18.99 2.53
C ALA A 128 4.30 19.79 3.80
N THR A 129 4.68 21.07 3.88
CA THR A 129 4.23 21.98 4.95
C THR A 129 2.70 22.13 4.98
N GLN A 130 2.02 21.92 3.85
CA GLN A 130 0.57 22.02 3.69
C GLN A 130 -0.16 20.68 3.86
N ALA A 131 0.53 19.56 3.64
CA ALA A 131 -0.06 18.22 3.69
C ALA A 131 -0.85 17.92 4.98
N PRO A 132 -0.37 18.28 6.21
CA PRO A 132 -1.14 18.04 7.43
C PRO A 132 -2.50 18.75 7.47
N HIS A 133 -2.63 19.91 6.82
CA HIS A 133 -3.91 20.62 6.73
C HIS A 133 -4.92 19.83 5.88
N TYR A 134 -4.50 19.34 4.73
CA TYR A 134 -5.37 18.58 3.82
C TYR A 134 -5.74 17.21 4.41
N VAL A 135 -4.80 16.51 5.05
CA VAL A 135 -5.08 15.26 5.78
C VAL A 135 -6.15 15.50 6.84
N GLN A 136 -5.99 16.53 7.68
CA GLN A 136 -6.98 16.84 8.73
C GLN A 136 -8.35 17.20 8.14
N ARG A 137 -8.38 17.97 7.04
CA ARG A 137 -9.61 18.31 6.34
C ARG A 137 -10.37 17.08 5.87
N ASN A 138 -9.70 16.21 5.12
CA ASN A 138 -10.32 15.05 4.48
C ASN A 138 -10.75 14.01 5.52
N PHE A 139 -9.92 13.71 6.52
CA PHE A 139 -10.28 12.75 7.58
C PHE A 139 -11.39 13.28 8.51
N SER A 140 -11.52 14.61 8.66
CA SER A 140 -12.67 15.20 9.36
C SER A 140 -13.97 14.99 8.59
N GLU A 141 -13.96 15.00 7.25
CA GLU A 141 -15.15 14.70 6.45
C GLU A 141 -15.55 13.21 6.55
N LEU A 142 -14.58 12.29 6.55
CA LEU A 142 -14.83 10.86 6.79
C LEU A 142 -15.47 10.65 8.19
N GLU A 143 -14.96 11.30 9.22
CA GLU A 143 -15.49 11.25 10.58
C GLU A 143 -16.93 11.79 10.64
N LYS A 144 -17.22 12.93 10.01
CA LYS A 144 -18.59 13.51 9.93
C LYS A 144 -19.57 12.58 9.26
N ASN A 145 -19.14 11.84 8.24
CA ASN A 145 -19.95 10.86 7.53
C ASN A 145 -19.98 9.49 8.23
N GLN A 146 -19.43 9.41 9.44
CA GLN A 146 -19.43 8.22 10.29
C GLN A 146 -18.76 7.00 9.63
N ILE A 147 -17.76 7.23 8.77
CA ILE A 147 -16.94 6.15 8.23
C ILE A 147 -15.98 5.70 9.31
N HIS A 148 -16.09 4.43 9.71
CA HIS A 148 -15.14 3.84 10.64
C HIS A 148 -13.88 3.42 9.89
N LEU A 149 -12.76 4.02 10.24
CA LEU A 149 -11.45 3.69 9.67
C LEU A 149 -10.55 3.07 10.72
N ASP A 150 -9.95 1.93 10.38
CA ASP A 150 -8.89 1.27 11.15
C ASP A 150 -7.51 1.63 10.62
N GLY A 151 -7.41 1.95 9.33
CA GLY A 151 -6.16 2.29 8.68
C GLY A 151 -6.29 3.33 7.58
N ALA A 152 -5.17 3.91 7.20
CA ALA A 152 -5.07 4.80 6.06
C ALA A 152 -3.68 4.71 5.42
N TYR A 153 -3.67 4.59 4.12
CA TYR A 153 -2.48 4.56 3.30
C TYR A 153 -2.28 5.94 2.67
N LEU A 154 -1.18 6.59 3.03
CA LEU A 154 -0.78 7.85 2.43
C LEU A 154 0.28 7.57 1.36
N ASP A 155 -0.17 7.51 0.12
CA ASP A 155 0.64 7.13 -1.03
C ASP A 155 1.82 8.06 -1.26
N VAL A 156 2.86 7.57 -1.91
CA VAL A 156 4.11 8.22 -2.34
C VAL A 156 4.93 8.94 -1.26
N PHE A 157 4.53 8.90 0.01
CA PHE A 157 5.27 9.61 1.05
C PHE A 157 6.62 8.97 1.37
N THR A 158 6.72 7.64 1.27
CA THR A 158 7.90 6.88 1.70
C THR A 158 8.73 6.30 0.57
N CYS A 159 8.20 6.22 -0.65
CA CYS A 159 8.92 5.75 -1.84
C CYS A 159 9.74 6.83 -2.55
N ASN A 160 9.52 8.10 -2.21
CA ASN A 160 10.16 9.23 -2.85
C ASN A 160 11.18 9.91 -1.94
N GLU A 161 12.21 10.50 -2.55
CA GLU A 161 13.06 11.45 -1.87
C GLU A 161 12.22 12.62 -1.31
N GLY A 162 12.68 13.20 -0.22
CA GLY A 162 12.04 14.40 0.33
C GLY A 162 12.08 15.55 -0.68
N ASP A 163 10.95 16.21 -0.86
CA ASP A 163 10.85 17.39 -1.70
C ASP A 163 11.51 18.60 -1.02
N GLU A 164 12.06 19.51 -1.82
CA GLU A 164 12.53 20.81 -1.37
C GLU A 164 11.58 21.90 -1.87
N CYS A 165 11.36 22.93 -1.05
CA CYS A 165 10.56 24.08 -1.45
C CYS A 165 11.29 25.38 -1.17
N ASN A 166 11.42 26.24 -2.20
CA ASN A 166 12.04 27.54 -2.10
C ASN A 166 11.02 28.70 -2.01
N ASN A 167 9.73 28.39 -1.82
CA ASN A 167 8.73 29.44 -1.56
C ASN A 167 9.09 30.20 -0.25
N PRO A 168 9.25 31.52 -0.28
CA PRO A 168 9.66 32.28 0.90
C PRO A 168 8.68 32.22 2.07
N ARG A 169 7.41 31.86 1.83
CA ARG A 169 6.36 31.73 2.86
C ARG A 169 6.42 30.41 3.61
N HIS A 170 6.94 29.35 2.96
CA HIS A 170 7.01 28.01 3.51
C HIS A 170 8.22 27.25 2.94
N ARG A 171 9.40 27.88 3.06
CA ARG A 171 10.65 27.22 2.67
C ARG A 171 10.79 25.91 3.42
N MET A 172 11.24 24.86 2.72
CA MET A 172 11.32 23.51 3.27
C MET A 172 12.52 22.78 2.67
N THR A 173 13.34 22.18 3.53
CA THR A 173 14.39 21.24 3.17
C THR A 173 13.84 19.82 3.07
N ARG A 174 14.58 18.89 2.47
CA ARG A 174 14.22 17.46 2.40
C ARG A 174 13.94 16.88 3.78
N ARG A 175 14.75 17.20 4.77
CA ARG A 175 14.54 16.73 6.15
C ARG A 175 13.22 17.23 6.73
N GLU A 176 12.93 18.51 6.56
CA GLU A 176 11.66 19.08 7.02
C GLU A 176 10.47 18.47 6.26
N CYS A 177 10.64 18.11 4.97
CA CYS A 177 9.64 17.37 4.22
C CYS A 177 9.29 16.05 4.91
N TYR A 178 10.27 15.26 5.30
CA TYR A 178 10.03 14.02 6.05
C TYR A 178 9.35 14.28 7.40
N ASP A 179 9.72 15.34 8.11
CA ASP A 179 9.09 15.70 9.37
C ASP A 179 7.62 16.10 9.19
N TYR A 180 7.26 16.80 8.11
CA TYR A 180 5.86 17.14 7.79
C TYR A 180 5.05 15.91 7.36
N ARG A 181 5.62 15.01 6.54
CA ARG A 181 5.00 13.74 6.19
C ARG A 181 4.76 12.88 7.45
N ALA A 182 5.75 12.79 8.34
CA ALA A 182 5.61 12.09 9.63
C ALA A 182 4.47 12.67 10.49
N ARG A 183 4.26 14.00 10.50
CA ARG A 183 3.13 14.62 11.21
C ARG A 183 1.77 14.16 10.68
N CYS A 184 1.66 13.86 9.38
CA CYS A 184 0.44 13.28 8.82
C CYS A 184 0.18 11.90 9.41
N PHE A 185 1.20 11.04 9.48
CA PHE A 185 1.09 9.73 10.11
C PHE A 185 0.79 9.82 11.61
N ASP A 186 1.46 10.73 12.33
CA ASP A 186 1.24 10.95 13.77
C ASP A 186 -0.21 11.44 14.04
N TYR A 187 -0.77 12.26 13.15
CA TYR A 187 -2.18 12.67 13.24
C TYR A 187 -3.11 11.46 13.10
N LEU A 188 -2.89 10.58 12.12
CA LEU A 188 -3.68 9.36 11.96
C LEU A 188 -3.61 8.47 13.20
N MET A 189 -2.40 8.23 13.72
CA MET A 189 -2.23 7.46 14.97
C MET A 189 -2.96 8.10 16.15
N SER A 190 -2.97 9.45 16.24
CA SER A 190 -3.69 10.15 17.31
C SER A 190 -5.22 9.96 17.24
N LYS A 191 -5.73 9.60 16.07
CA LYS A 191 -7.13 9.24 15.80
C LYS A 191 -7.41 7.74 15.97
N GLY A 192 -6.40 6.93 16.27
CA GLY A 192 -6.49 5.47 16.34
C GLY A 192 -6.49 4.80 14.96
N ILE A 193 -6.09 5.51 13.91
CA ILE A 193 -5.99 5.02 12.54
C ILE A 193 -4.55 4.57 12.28
N LEU A 194 -4.36 3.33 11.83
CA LEU A 194 -3.07 2.74 11.54
C LEU A 194 -2.49 3.32 10.24
N PRO A 195 -1.39 4.10 10.29
CA PRO A 195 -0.82 4.67 9.08
C PRO A 195 0.02 3.67 8.30
N SER A 196 -0.07 3.76 6.99
CA SER A 196 0.77 3.05 6.03
C SER A 196 1.17 3.94 4.86
N SER A 197 2.13 3.49 4.07
CA SER A 197 2.57 4.17 2.85
C SER A 197 3.21 3.17 1.89
N GLU A 198 3.73 3.63 0.74
CA GLU A 198 4.08 2.77 -0.38
C GLU A 198 5.27 1.84 -0.08
N GLU A 199 6.38 2.40 0.37
CA GLU A 199 7.60 1.65 0.68
C GLU A 199 8.06 1.89 2.11
N VAL A 200 9.05 1.12 2.52
CA VAL A 200 9.72 1.32 3.81
C VAL A 200 10.94 2.23 3.67
N SER A 201 11.16 3.03 4.69
CA SER A 201 12.37 3.83 4.84
C SER A 201 12.70 4.02 6.32
N ASP A 202 13.95 4.26 6.64
CA ASP A 202 14.43 4.42 8.01
C ASP A 202 13.74 5.59 8.75
N TRP A 203 13.51 6.71 8.05
CA TRP A 203 12.86 7.89 8.64
C TRP A 203 11.39 7.64 8.99
N SER A 204 10.71 6.75 8.25
CA SER A 204 9.29 6.45 8.42
C SER A 204 9.00 5.35 9.44
N ALA A 205 9.98 4.50 9.77
CA ALA A 205 9.80 3.34 10.65
C ALA A 205 9.18 3.69 12.01
N ARG A 206 9.40 4.91 12.53
CA ARG A 206 8.80 5.38 13.78
C ARG A 206 7.31 5.73 13.69
N SER A 207 6.79 5.97 12.49
CA SER A 207 5.46 6.53 12.25
C SER A 207 4.55 5.61 11.46
N LEU A 208 5.07 4.58 10.79
CA LEU A 208 4.29 3.60 10.05
C LEU A 208 4.02 2.34 10.87
N VAL A 209 2.89 1.68 10.58
CA VAL A 209 2.58 0.34 11.07
C VAL A 209 2.89 -0.72 10.02
N PHE A 210 2.60 -0.42 8.75
CA PHE A 210 2.92 -1.29 7.63
C PHE A 210 3.20 -0.48 6.37
N CYS A 211 3.86 -1.11 5.39
CA CYS A 211 4.05 -0.58 4.05
C CYS A 211 3.20 -1.35 3.04
N HIS A 212 3.10 -0.84 1.80
CA HIS A 212 2.40 -1.54 0.72
C HIS A 212 3.31 -2.58 0.05
N TYR A 213 4.56 -2.24 -0.12
CA TYR A 213 5.58 -3.11 -0.71
C TYR A 213 6.75 -3.31 0.24
N ALA A 214 7.28 -4.53 0.28
CA ALA A 214 8.60 -4.77 0.82
C ALA A 214 9.68 -4.11 -0.07
N PRO A 215 10.87 -3.78 0.46
CA PRO A 215 11.90 -3.01 -0.27
C PRO A 215 12.66 -3.86 -1.29
N TYR A 216 11.95 -4.63 -2.11
CA TYR A 216 12.53 -5.46 -3.16
C TYR A 216 12.00 -5.03 -4.52
N ASP A 217 12.86 -4.46 -5.34
CA ASP A 217 12.50 -3.95 -6.66
C ASP A 217 11.95 -5.06 -7.62
N PHE A 218 12.25 -6.33 -7.37
CA PHE A 218 11.75 -7.41 -8.19
C PHE A 218 10.22 -7.63 -8.06
N MET A 219 9.60 -7.18 -6.99
CA MET A 219 8.13 -7.22 -6.84
C MET A 219 7.41 -6.28 -7.82
N LEU A 220 8.12 -5.28 -8.33
CA LEU A 220 7.61 -4.31 -9.31
C LEU A 220 7.97 -4.70 -10.74
N ARG A 221 8.60 -5.85 -10.97
CA ARG A 221 9.06 -6.27 -12.28
C ARG A 221 8.03 -7.11 -13.01
N LYS A 222 8.06 -6.99 -14.34
CA LYS A 222 7.36 -7.93 -15.18
C LYS A 222 7.94 -9.34 -15.00
N PRO A 223 7.10 -10.39 -14.96
CA PRO A 223 7.55 -11.77 -14.91
C PRO A 223 8.62 -12.07 -15.98
N GLY A 224 9.65 -12.84 -15.62
CA GLY A 224 10.75 -13.18 -16.52
C GLY A 224 11.81 -12.09 -16.75
N SER A 225 11.68 -10.92 -16.12
CA SER A 225 12.74 -9.90 -16.18
C SER A 225 14.00 -10.34 -15.44
N PRO A 226 15.21 -9.96 -15.91
CA PRO A 226 16.45 -10.30 -15.23
C PRO A 226 16.48 -9.76 -13.80
N LYS A 227 16.88 -10.59 -12.84
CA LYS A 227 17.11 -10.17 -11.46
C LYS A 227 18.44 -9.38 -11.37
N HIS A 228 18.44 -8.26 -10.66
CA HIS A 228 19.64 -7.48 -10.39
C HIS A 228 20.18 -7.83 -9.00
N GLY A 229 21.04 -8.84 -8.94
CA GLY A 229 21.61 -9.31 -7.69
C GLY A 229 20.79 -10.37 -6.96
N ILE A 230 21.15 -10.61 -5.71
CA ILE A 230 20.52 -11.59 -4.81
C ILE A 230 19.79 -10.80 -3.74
N PRO A 231 18.47 -10.93 -3.62
CA PRO A 231 17.71 -10.28 -2.54
C PRO A 231 18.16 -10.79 -1.17
N VAL A 232 18.45 -9.86 -0.27
CA VAL A 232 18.77 -10.15 1.13
C VAL A 232 17.87 -9.31 2.03
N PRO A 233 17.42 -9.82 3.19
CA PRO A 233 16.45 -9.14 4.07
C PRO A 233 17.13 -8.07 4.93
N LEU A 234 17.90 -7.16 4.32
CA LEU A 234 18.71 -6.18 5.05
C LEU A 234 17.85 -5.24 5.90
N PHE A 235 16.70 -4.79 5.39
CA PHE A 235 15.77 -3.95 6.14
C PHE A 235 15.22 -4.71 7.35
N ASN A 236 14.82 -5.97 7.19
CA ASN A 236 14.27 -6.79 8.25
C ASN A 236 15.29 -7.18 9.34
N LEU A 237 16.58 -7.27 9.00
CA LEU A 237 17.64 -7.43 10.01
C LEU A 237 17.73 -6.23 10.98
N VAL A 238 17.13 -5.10 10.63
CA VAL A 238 17.15 -3.88 11.46
C VAL A 238 15.77 -3.55 12.02
N TYR A 239 14.70 -3.76 11.25
CA TYR A 239 13.38 -3.19 11.54
C TYR A 239 12.23 -4.22 11.55
N HIS A 240 12.51 -5.53 11.52
CA HIS A 240 11.47 -6.55 11.40
C HIS A 240 10.38 -6.45 12.48
N ASP A 241 10.76 -6.19 13.72
CA ASP A 241 9.85 -6.05 14.87
C ASP A 241 9.16 -4.68 14.95
N CYS A 242 9.51 -3.74 14.08
CA CYS A 242 9.00 -2.37 14.08
C CYS A 242 7.88 -2.14 13.07
N LEU A 243 7.86 -2.87 11.95
CA LEU A 243 7.05 -2.57 10.79
C LEU A 243 6.60 -3.85 10.08
N ILE A 244 5.33 -3.91 9.70
CA ILE A 244 4.79 -5.03 8.93
C ILE A 244 5.07 -4.81 7.44
N GLU A 245 5.69 -5.78 6.80
CA GLU A 245 5.87 -5.84 5.35
C GLU A 245 4.91 -6.85 4.73
N PRO A 246 3.89 -6.39 3.99
CA PRO A 246 3.04 -7.27 3.19
C PRO A 246 3.76 -7.76 1.93
N TRP A 247 3.48 -9.00 1.57
CA TRP A 247 4.02 -9.67 0.40
C TRP A 247 2.89 -10.22 -0.47
N MET A 248 3.00 -10.01 -1.77
CA MET A 248 2.08 -10.62 -2.73
C MET A 248 2.13 -12.13 -2.63
N MET A 249 0.96 -12.79 -2.72
CA MET A 249 0.85 -14.23 -2.60
C MET A 249 0.77 -14.94 -3.95
N GLU A 250 0.96 -14.22 -5.03
CA GLU A 250 0.89 -14.77 -6.38
C GLU A 250 2.10 -15.64 -6.68
N LYS A 251 1.85 -16.75 -7.37
CA LYS A 251 2.86 -17.54 -8.02
C LYS A 251 2.98 -17.02 -9.45
N ILE A 252 4.07 -16.33 -9.75
CA ILE A 252 4.30 -15.69 -11.05
C ILE A 252 4.46 -16.75 -12.15
N ASP A 253 5.31 -17.77 -11.87
CA ASP A 253 5.54 -18.91 -12.73
C ASP A 253 6.17 -20.07 -11.93
N ASP A 254 6.66 -21.10 -12.61
CA ASP A 254 7.31 -22.24 -11.95
C ASP A 254 8.69 -21.91 -11.33
N THR A 255 9.22 -20.72 -11.59
CA THR A 255 10.55 -20.30 -11.14
C THR A 255 10.50 -19.19 -10.11
N GLU A 256 9.36 -18.52 -9.90
CA GLU A 256 9.22 -17.37 -9.00
C GLU A 256 7.93 -17.44 -8.18
N ASP A 257 8.09 -17.49 -6.89
CA ASP A 257 7.02 -17.58 -5.90
C ASP A 257 7.25 -16.56 -4.77
N TYR A 258 6.45 -15.52 -4.73
CA TYR A 258 6.57 -14.46 -3.72
C TYR A 258 6.28 -14.93 -2.31
N MET A 259 5.50 -16.00 -2.12
CA MET A 259 5.29 -16.62 -0.82
C MET A 259 6.59 -17.05 -0.15
N LEU A 260 7.58 -17.51 -0.92
CA LEU A 260 8.87 -17.92 -0.38
C LEU A 260 9.64 -16.75 0.24
N TYR A 261 9.56 -15.58 -0.40
CA TYR A 261 10.15 -14.36 0.16
C TYR A 261 9.37 -13.88 1.39
N ALA A 262 8.04 -13.94 1.36
CA ALA A 262 7.21 -13.63 2.53
C ALA A 262 7.60 -14.48 3.74
N LEU A 263 7.79 -15.77 3.55
CA LEU A 263 8.22 -16.69 4.60
C LEU A 263 9.63 -16.38 5.10
N LEU A 264 10.59 -16.18 4.18
CA LEU A 264 11.97 -15.86 4.54
C LEU A 264 12.06 -14.57 5.37
N ASN A 265 11.19 -13.59 5.06
CA ASN A 265 11.16 -12.30 5.74
C ASN A 265 10.24 -12.26 6.96
N GLY A 266 9.47 -13.30 7.23
CA GLY A 266 8.47 -13.29 8.33
C GLY A 266 7.35 -12.26 8.10
N GLY A 267 7.11 -11.87 6.84
CA GLY A 267 6.17 -10.83 6.44
C GLY A 267 4.71 -11.27 6.48
N ALA A 268 3.80 -10.32 6.25
CA ALA A 268 2.36 -10.58 6.18
C ALA A 268 1.93 -10.94 4.75
N PRO A 269 0.85 -11.70 4.55
CA PRO A 269 0.34 -11.98 3.22
C PRO A 269 -0.47 -10.80 2.67
N TYR A 270 -0.41 -10.60 1.36
CA TYR A 270 -1.14 -9.59 0.62
C TYR A 270 -1.82 -10.19 -0.61
N LEU A 271 -3.14 -10.01 -0.72
CA LEU A 271 -3.93 -10.40 -1.88
C LEU A 271 -4.35 -9.15 -2.64
N ILE A 272 -4.00 -9.06 -3.91
CA ILE A 272 -4.52 -8.02 -4.80
C ILE A 272 -5.84 -8.49 -5.38
N ARG A 273 -6.85 -7.63 -5.25
CA ARG A 273 -8.16 -7.79 -5.86
C ARG A 273 -8.52 -6.51 -6.59
N ASP A 274 -8.76 -6.62 -7.89
CA ASP A 274 -9.12 -5.47 -8.75
C ASP A 274 -8.21 -4.26 -8.51
N GLY A 275 -6.92 -4.47 -8.58
CA GLY A 275 -5.97 -3.37 -8.54
C GLY A 275 -6.21 -2.40 -9.69
N ALA A 276 -5.65 -1.20 -9.60
CA ALA A 276 -5.69 -0.19 -10.65
C ALA A 276 -5.01 -0.63 -11.96
N TYR A 277 -4.56 -1.87 -12.04
CA TYR A 277 -3.84 -2.43 -13.17
C TYR A 277 -4.77 -3.24 -14.07
N PRO A 278 -4.78 -2.97 -15.38
CA PRO A 278 -5.76 -3.53 -16.33
C PRO A 278 -5.61 -5.03 -16.62
N ASP A 279 -4.52 -5.66 -16.19
CA ASP A 279 -4.26 -7.08 -16.44
C ASP A 279 -5.02 -8.02 -15.48
N PHE A 280 -5.74 -7.46 -14.50
CA PHE A 280 -6.52 -8.22 -13.55
C PHE A 280 -7.98 -8.30 -13.99
N ASP A 281 -8.35 -9.43 -14.61
CA ASP A 281 -9.75 -9.74 -14.92
C ASP A 281 -10.48 -10.12 -13.61
N GLY A 282 -11.13 -9.14 -13.01
CA GLY A 282 -11.87 -9.25 -11.75
C GLY A 282 -13.12 -10.14 -11.78
N SER A 283 -13.33 -10.94 -12.81
CA SER A 283 -14.46 -11.85 -12.88
C SER A 283 -14.30 -13.04 -11.93
N PHE A 284 -15.24 -13.20 -11.00
CA PHE A 284 -15.29 -14.32 -10.03
C PHE A 284 -15.77 -15.65 -10.65
N GLU A 285 -15.89 -15.79 -11.94
CA GLU A 285 -16.44 -16.99 -12.57
C GLU A 285 -15.37 -18.06 -12.86
N GLY A 286 -15.61 -19.28 -12.38
CA GLY A 286 -14.86 -20.47 -12.77
C GLY A 286 -13.45 -20.57 -12.14
N ASN A 287 -12.41 -20.47 -12.96
CA ASN A 287 -11.01 -20.68 -12.55
C ASN A 287 -10.52 -19.67 -11.49
N VAL A 288 -11.02 -18.43 -11.50
CA VAL A 288 -10.67 -17.39 -10.53
C VAL A 288 -11.04 -17.81 -9.10
N LYS A 289 -12.22 -18.42 -8.91
CA LYS A 289 -12.63 -18.90 -7.59
C LYS A 289 -11.70 -19.98 -7.03
N MET A 290 -11.18 -20.86 -7.89
CA MET A 290 -10.20 -21.88 -7.48
C MET A 290 -8.86 -21.25 -7.11
N HIS A 291 -8.38 -20.28 -7.87
CA HIS A 291 -7.15 -19.54 -7.53
C HIS A 291 -7.27 -18.84 -6.18
N ILE A 292 -8.38 -18.15 -5.92
CA ILE A 292 -8.62 -17.49 -4.62
C ILE A 292 -8.56 -18.48 -3.45
N MET A 293 -9.13 -19.67 -3.60
CA MET A 293 -9.07 -20.70 -2.55
C MET A 293 -7.64 -21.20 -2.31
N GLU A 294 -6.82 -21.30 -3.35
CA GLU A 294 -5.40 -21.64 -3.23
C GLU A 294 -4.62 -20.50 -2.56
N ASP A 295 -4.85 -19.26 -2.98
CA ASP A 295 -4.21 -18.09 -2.39
C ASP A 295 -4.57 -17.93 -0.92
N ILE A 296 -5.83 -18.16 -0.52
CA ILE A 296 -6.24 -18.18 0.89
C ILE A 296 -5.47 -19.25 1.67
N LYS A 297 -5.21 -20.43 1.10
CA LYS A 297 -4.39 -21.47 1.78
C LYS A 297 -2.94 -21.01 1.95
N ARG A 298 -2.38 -20.38 0.92
CA ARG A 298 -1.03 -19.82 0.95
C ARG A 298 -0.93 -18.69 1.99
N CYS A 299 -1.90 -17.78 1.99
CA CYS A 299 -2.02 -16.73 3.00
C CYS A 299 -2.07 -17.29 4.42
N LYS A 300 -2.77 -18.40 4.65
CA LYS A 300 -2.82 -19.03 5.97
C LYS A 300 -1.46 -19.48 6.47
N VAL A 301 -0.65 -20.07 5.62
CA VAL A 301 0.72 -20.51 6.00
C VAL A 301 1.57 -19.31 6.40
N VAL A 302 1.56 -18.25 5.58
CA VAL A 302 2.30 -17.01 5.87
C VAL A 302 1.77 -16.34 7.14
N THR A 303 0.45 -16.25 7.29
CA THR A 303 -0.21 -15.66 8.47
C THR A 303 0.18 -16.39 9.76
N GLU A 304 0.23 -17.71 9.77
CA GLU A 304 0.60 -18.48 10.98
C GLU A 304 2.06 -18.23 11.38
N LEU A 305 2.97 -18.15 10.41
CA LEU A 305 4.35 -17.73 10.69
C LEU A 305 4.39 -16.27 11.19
N HIS A 306 3.74 -15.35 10.46
CA HIS A 306 3.73 -13.93 10.80
C HIS A 306 3.20 -13.67 12.21
N LYS A 307 2.09 -14.28 12.60
CA LYS A 307 1.53 -14.16 13.96
C LYS A 307 2.56 -14.51 15.04
N LYS A 308 3.45 -15.45 14.75
CA LYS A 308 4.47 -15.89 15.69
C LYS A 308 5.65 -14.91 15.75
N VAL A 309 6.13 -14.46 14.57
CA VAL A 309 7.41 -13.74 14.48
C VAL A 309 7.26 -12.21 14.31
N ALA A 310 6.07 -11.69 14.06
CA ALA A 310 5.86 -10.26 13.75
C ALA A 310 6.41 -9.26 14.79
N LYS A 311 6.58 -9.70 16.05
CA LYS A 311 7.15 -8.89 17.14
C LYS A 311 8.54 -9.34 17.55
N CYS A 312 9.16 -10.21 16.75
CA CYS A 312 10.50 -10.74 16.98
C CYS A 312 11.51 -9.98 16.13
N GLU A 313 12.69 -9.74 16.67
CA GLU A 313 13.82 -9.30 15.85
C GLU A 313 14.22 -10.42 14.87
N MET A 314 14.60 -10.08 13.64
CA MET A 314 15.33 -10.98 12.76
C MET A 314 16.80 -10.95 13.17
N VAL A 315 17.28 -11.97 13.85
CA VAL A 315 18.61 -11.99 14.45
C VAL A 315 19.71 -12.45 13.53
N SER A 316 19.37 -13.16 12.46
CA SER A 316 20.35 -13.55 11.44
C SER A 316 19.71 -13.89 10.10
N HIS A 317 20.51 -13.74 9.05
CA HIS A 317 20.27 -14.25 7.71
C HIS A 317 21.57 -14.88 7.19
N GLU A 318 21.48 -16.01 6.53
CA GLU A 318 22.62 -16.68 5.91
C GLU A 318 22.25 -17.33 4.57
N MET A 319 23.25 -17.43 3.70
CA MET A 319 23.20 -18.30 2.53
C MET A 319 23.77 -19.66 2.96
N VAL A 320 22.93 -20.69 3.00
CA VAL A 320 23.30 -22.02 3.52
C VAL A 320 24.41 -22.61 2.64
N ASP A 321 25.51 -23.00 3.26
CA ASP A 321 26.73 -23.50 2.57
C ASP A 321 27.25 -22.57 1.46
N GLY A 322 26.98 -21.28 1.57
CA GLY A 322 27.36 -20.26 0.57
C GLY A 322 26.53 -20.30 -0.72
N ASN A 323 25.44 -21.07 -0.74
CA ASN A 323 24.55 -21.14 -1.89
C ASN A 323 23.50 -20.04 -1.81
N PRO A 324 23.47 -19.05 -2.74
CA PRO A 324 22.51 -17.95 -2.72
C PRO A 324 21.06 -18.37 -2.97
N GLU A 325 20.84 -19.54 -3.56
CA GLU A 325 19.51 -20.09 -3.77
C GLU A 325 18.90 -20.70 -2.50
N ILE A 326 19.73 -21.01 -1.50
CA ILE A 326 19.27 -21.57 -0.24
C ILE A 326 19.55 -20.56 0.88
N GLN A 327 18.52 -19.89 1.34
CA GLN A 327 18.63 -18.84 2.34
C GLN A 327 17.91 -19.25 3.63
N ARG A 328 18.47 -18.80 4.76
CA ARG A 328 17.87 -19.05 6.08
C ARG A 328 17.84 -17.77 6.89
N THR A 329 16.71 -17.55 7.56
CA THR A 329 16.54 -16.51 8.57
C THR A 329 16.26 -17.14 9.93
N MET A 330 16.64 -16.43 10.99
CA MET A 330 16.33 -16.80 12.36
C MET A 330 15.77 -15.60 13.09
N PHE A 331 14.71 -15.83 13.86
CA PHE A 331 14.03 -14.83 14.69
C PHE A 331 14.40 -14.99 16.15
N SER A 332 14.21 -13.93 16.95
CA SER A 332 14.64 -13.90 18.37
C SER A 332 13.89 -14.89 19.27
N ASP A 333 12.75 -15.42 18.84
CA ASP A 333 12.03 -16.50 19.54
C ASP A 333 12.58 -17.90 19.23
N GLY A 334 13.63 -17.99 18.39
CA GLY A 334 14.26 -19.23 17.95
C GLY A 334 13.66 -19.84 16.69
N THR A 335 12.60 -19.26 16.13
CA THR A 335 12.01 -19.71 14.86
C THR A 335 13.03 -19.53 13.73
N LYS A 336 13.20 -20.60 12.92
CA LYS A 336 14.06 -20.59 11.73
C LYS A 336 13.24 -20.87 10.49
N VAL A 337 13.47 -20.11 9.44
CA VAL A 337 12.87 -20.33 8.13
C VAL A 337 13.99 -20.57 7.12
N THR A 338 13.96 -21.71 6.45
CA THR A 338 14.88 -22.03 5.35
C THR A 338 14.08 -22.11 4.06
N VAL A 339 14.54 -21.42 3.03
CA VAL A 339 13.95 -21.41 1.69
C VAL A 339 14.98 -21.87 0.67
N ASP A 340 14.60 -22.80 -0.19
CA ASP A 340 15.36 -23.20 -1.39
C ASP A 340 14.63 -22.65 -2.61
N PHE A 341 15.09 -21.53 -3.14
CA PHE A 341 14.52 -20.86 -4.30
C PHE A 341 14.72 -21.66 -5.60
N GLY A 342 15.78 -22.47 -5.68
CA GLY A 342 16.02 -23.33 -6.83
C GLY A 342 15.02 -24.48 -6.94
N LYS A 343 14.58 -25.03 -5.79
CA LYS A 343 13.58 -26.11 -5.72
C LYS A 343 12.17 -25.63 -5.41
N GLN A 344 11.98 -24.35 -5.13
CA GLN A 344 10.70 -23.75 -4.74
C GLN A 344 10.07 -24.44 -3.51
N ILE A 345 10.89 -24.68 -2.48
CA ILE A 345 10.45 -25.32 -1.23
C ILE A 345 10.92 -24.52 -0.02
N TYR A 346 10.28 -24.77 1.12
CA TYR A 346 10.64 -24.16 2.39
C TYR A 346 10.52 -25.13 3.56
N SER A 347 11.16 -24.80 4.68
CA SER A 347 10.93 -25.42 5.98
C SER A 347 10.89 -24.38 7.09
N ILE A 348 10.03 -24.61 8.08
CA ILE A 348 9.89 -23.77 9.28
C ILE A 348 10.17 -24.66 10.49
N GLU A 349 11.21 -24.31 11.25
CA GLU A 349 11.57 -24.93 12.52
C GLU A 349 11.15 -23.98 13.64
N MET A 350 10.35 -24.49 14.57
CA MET A 350 9.78 -23.72 15.68
C MET A 350 10.34 -24.19 17.03
#